data_6ee985b952e9a24e806c547c3bf39da8
#
_entry.id   6ee985b952e9a24e806c547c3bf39da8
#
_cell.length_a   1.000
_cell.length_b   1.000
_cell.length_c   1.000
_cell.angle_alpha   90.00
_cell.angle_beta   90.00
_cell.angle_gamma   90.00
#
_symmetry.space_group_name_H-M   'P 1'
#
loop_
_entity.id
_entity.type
_entity.pdbx_description
1 polymer ?
#
loop_
_entity_poly.entity_id
_entity_poly.type
_entity_poly.pdbx_seq_one_letter_code
_entity_poly.pdbx_strand_id
1 'polypeptide(L)' 'MSDMPLFVKIHAYKDVLDLVNSIKSKLDDARRTLSKVTDLKNEENAELELWQSTIEEIEQKVDGMDKALFEQDAL' A
#
# COMPACT_ATOMS: atom_id res chain seq x y z
N MET A 1 49.10 -0.23 18.97
CA MET A 1 48.03 0.28 18.13
C MET A 1 46.78 0.66 18.85
N SER A 2 46.71 0.57 20.07
CA SER A 2 45.54 0.89 20.83
C SER A 2 45.64 2.22 21.56
N ASP A 3 46.50 3.09 21.09
CA ASP A 3 46.86 4.31 21.79
C ASP A 3 45.91 5.46 21.54
N MET A 4 44.73 5.16 21.05
CA MET A 4 43.72 6.15 20.89
C MET A 4 43.25 6.64 22.28
N PRO A 5 43.29 7.94 22.57
CA PRO A 5 42.81 8.46 23.85
C PRO A 5 41.40 8.01 24.18
N LEU A 6 41.12 7.81 25.44
CA LEU A 6 39.82 7.33 25.89
C LEU A 6 38.67 8.23 25.42
N PHE A 7 38.85 9.55 25.45
CA PHE A 7 37.79 10.46 25.02
C PHE A 7 37.51 10.33 23.52
N VAL A 8 38.49 9.99 22.69
CA VAL A 8 38.29 9.74 21.26
C VAL A 8 37.49 8.47 21.06
N LYS A 9 37.77 7.44 21.80
CA LYS A 9 37.01 6.16 21.77
C LYS A 9 35.57 6.36 22.21
N ILE A 10 35.34 7.14 23.26
CA ILE A 10 34.00 7.47 23.73
C ILE A 10 33.25 8.28 22.68
N HIS A 11 33.93 9.21 22.07
CA HIS A 11 33.34 10.06 21.02
C HIS A 11 32.97 9.25 19.78
N ALA A 12 33.86 8.36 19.34
CA ALA A 12 33.59 7.45 18.23
C ALA A 12 32.43 6.51 18.55
N TYR A 13 32.33 6.01 19.78
CA TYR A 13 31.20 5.20 20.22
C TYR A 13 29.89 5.98 20.16
N LYS A 14 29.88 7.21 20.64
CA LYS A 14 28.71 8.08 20.56
C LYS A 14 28.27 8.33 19.13
N ASP A 15 29.22 8.59 18.24
CA ASP A 15 28.91 8.82 16.81
C ASP A 15 28.26 7.59 16.19
N VAL A 16 28.79 6.40 16.50
CA VAL A 16 28.20 5.13 16.02
C VAL A 16 26.79 4.94 16.60
N LEU A 17 26.61 5.23 17.89
CA LEU A 17 25.31 5.10 18.53
C LEU A 17 24.29 6.05 17.92
N ASP A 18 24.67 7.30 17.66
CA ASP A 18 23.84 8.29 17.02
C ASP A 18 23.45 7.85 15.61
N LEU A 19 24.39 7.29 14.87
CA LEU A 19 24.14 6.75 13.54
C LEU A 19 23.16 5.59 13.59
N VAL A 20 23.35 4.64 14.51
CA VAL A 20 22.43 3.51 14.70
C VAL A 20 21.03 3.99 15.05
N ASN A 21 20.90 4.97 15.93
CA ASN A 21 19.62 5.55 16.30
C ASN A 21 18.94 6.26 15.10
N SER A 22 19.73 6.93 14.30
CA SER A 22 19.22 7.56 13.05
C SER A 22 18.71 6.50 12.08
N ILE A 23 19.42 5.39 11.92
CA ILE A 23 19.00 4.27 11.07
C ILE A 23 17.70 3.67 11.61
N LYS A 24 17.59 3.44 12.91
CA LYS A 24 16.35 2.92 13.52
C LYS A 24 15.17 3.83 13.25
N SER A 25 15.36 5.13 13.37
CA SER A 25 14.32 6.12 13.09
C SER A 25 13.85 6.06 11.64
N LYS A 26 14.80 5.95 10.71
CA LYS A 26 14.48 5.82 9.28
C LYS A 26 13.77 4.51 8.95
N LEU A 27 14.13 3.44 9.62
CA LEU A 27 13.46 2.15 9.48
C LEU A 27 12.01 2.22 9.97
N ASP A 28 11.77 2.91 11.09
CA ASP A 28 10.42 3.14 11.59
C ASP A 28 9.58 3.95 10.59
N ASP A 29 10.15 5.00 10.02
CA ASP A 29 9.49 5.80 9.00
C ASP A 29 9.15 4.97 7.76
N ALA A 30 10.08 4.13 7.33
CA ALA A 30 9.87 3.23 6.21
C ALA A 30 8.73 2.24 6.49
N ARG A 31 8.66 1.68 7.68
CA ARG A 31 7.58 0.78 8.10
C ARG A 31 6.22 1.48 8.08
N ARG A 32 6.16 2.71 8.57
CA ARG A 32 4.93 3.51 8.53
C ARG A 32 4.48 3.77 7.10
N THR A 33 5.42 4.10 6.23
CA THR A 33 5.15 4.33 4.82
C THR A 33 4.62 3.05 4.15
N LEU A 34 5.24 1.91 4.41
CA LEU A 34 4.77 0.62 3.89
C LEU A 34 3.37 0.27 4.39
N SER A 35 3.08 0.56 5.66
CA SER A 35 1.75 0.35 6.23
C SER A 35 0.70 1.19 5.51
N LYS A 36 1.00 2.46 5.23
CA LYS A 36 0.10 3.34 4.48
C LYS A 36 -0.11 2.85 3.04
N VAL A 37 0.95 2.40 2.39
CA VAL A 37 0.86 1.85 1.03
C VAL A 37 -0.03 0.61 1.03
N THR A 38 0.12 -0.27 2.01
CA THR A 38 -0.72 -1.46 2.14
C THR A 38 -2.20 -1.10 2.35
N ASP A 39 -2.48 -0.11 3.21
CA ASP A 39 -3.84 0.36 3.44
C ASP A 39 -4.45 0.93 2.17
N LEU A 40 -3.72 1.77 1.44
CA LEU A 40 -4.17 2.34 0.17
C LEU A 40 -4.42 1.26 -0.87
N LYS A 41 -3.57 0.26 -0.92
CA LYS A 41 -3.74 -0.88 -1.83
C LYS A 41 -5.02 -1.66 -1.52
N ASN A 42 -5.30 -1.88 -0.24
CA ASN A 42 -6.50 -2.57 0.20
C ASN A 42 -7.77 -1.77 -0.15
N GLU A 43 -7.75 -0.45 0.04
CA GLU A 43 -8.83 0.43 -0.37
C GLU A 43 -9.05 0.38 -1.88
N GLU A 44 -7.99 0.46 -2.65
CA GLU A 44 -8.03 0.39 -4.11
C GLU A 44 -8.60 -0.94 -4.60
N ASN A 45 -8.19 -2.05 -4.00
CA ASN A 45 -8.73 -3.37 -4.32
C ASN A 45 -10.23 -3.46 -4.02
N ALA A 46 -10.68 -2.89 -2.91
CA ALA A 46 -12.09 -2.85 -2.55
C ALA A 46 -12.90 -2.03 -3.57
N GLU A 47 -12.37 -0.90 -4.02
CA GLU A 47 -13.00 -0.08 -5.07
C GLU A 47 -13.08 -0.82 -6.39
N LEU A 48 -12.03 -1.53 -6.78
CA LEU A 48 -12.02 -2.33 -8.01
C LEU A 48 -13.05 -3.46 -7.96
N GLU A 49 -13.21 -4.12 -6.85
CA GLU A 49 -14.23 -5.15 -6.66
C GLU A 49 -15.63 -4.56 -6.80
N LEU A 50 -15.86 -3.39 -6.23
CA LEU A 50 -17.12 -2.68 -6.35
C LEU A 50 -17.42 -2.30 -7.80
N TRP A 51 -16.43 -1.81 -8.52
CA TRP A 51 -16.57 -1.47 -9.93
C TRP A 51 -16.90 -2.69 -10.78
N GLN A 52 -16.22 -3.79 -10.53
CA GLN A 52 -16.46 -5.05 -11.23
C GLN A 52 -17.90 -5.53 -11.01
N SER A 53 -18.35 -5.49 -9.78
CA SER A 53 -19.71 -5.83 -9.40
C SER A 53 -20.74 -4.94 -10.11
N THR A 54 -20.47 -3.64 -10.19
CA THR A 54 -21.34 -2.67 -10.87
C THR A 54 -21.41 -2.94 -12.37
N ILE A 55 -20.28 -3.27 -12.99
CA ILE A 55 -20.22 -3.62 -14.41
C ILE A 55 -21.06 -4.88 -14.68
N GLU A 56 -20.93 -5.89 -13.84
CA GLU A 56 -21.71 -7.12 -13.97
C GLU A 56 -23.21 -6.86 -13.85
N GLU A 57 -23.64 -6.01 -12.95
CA GLU A 57 -25.04 -5.59 -12.81
C GLU A 57 -25.54 -4.89 -14.08
N ILE A 58 -24.75 -3.99 -14.64
CA ILE A 58 -25.09 -3.28 -15.86
C ILE A 58 -25.21 -4.25 -17.04
N GLU A 59 -24.27 -5.19 -17.16
CA GLU A 59 -24.30 -6.22 -18.20
C GLU A 59 -25.57 -7.05 -18.11
N GLN A 60 -25.97 -7.47 -16.91
CA GLN A 60 -27.20 -8.24 -16.71
C GLN A 60 -28.43 -7.43 -17.09
N LYS A 61 -28.48 -6.16 -16.78
CA LYS A 61 -29.61 -5.29 -17.16
C LYS A 61 -29.68 -5.08 -18.64
N VAL A 62 -28.53 -4.88 -19.29
CA VAL A 62 -28.46 -4.74 -20.74
C VAL A 62 -28.91 -6.03 -21.43
N ASP A 63 -28.46 -7.18 -20.96
CA ASP A 63 -28.91 -8.46 -21.50
C ASP A 63 -30.39 -8.69 -21.31
N GLY A 64 -30.95 -8.30 -20.16
CA GLY A 64 -32.38 -8.39 -19.90
C GLY A 64 -33.20 -7.49 -20.86
N MET A 65 -32.72 -6.29 -21.10
CA MET A 65 -33.34 -5.36 -22.04
C MET A 65 -33.29 -5.90 -23.47
N ASP A 66 -32.15 -6.42 -23.86
CA ASP A 66 -31.95 -7.00 -25.19
C ASP A 66 -32.89 -8.18 -25.42
N LYS A 67 -33.03 -9.07 -24.47
CA LYS A 67 -33.97 -10.19 -24.54
C LYS A 67 -35.41 -9.73 -24.59
N ALA A 68 -35.79 -8.74 -23.81
CA ALA A 68 -37.14 -8.19 -23.81
C ALA A 68 -37.48 -7.57 -25.17
N LEU A 69 -36.54 -6.85 -25.78
CA LEU A 69 -36.71 -6.28 -27.10
C LEU A 69 -36.82 -7.37 -28.19
N PHE A 70 -36.01 -8.38 -28.11
CA PHE A 70 -36.06 -9.51 -29.03
C PHE A 70 -37.41 -10.26 -28.96
N GLU A 71 -37.90 -10.55 -27.75
CA GLU A 71 -39.19 -11.19 -27.54
C GLU A 71 -40.34 -10.33 -28.10
N GLN A 72 -40.25 -9.04 -27.92
CA GLN A 72 -41.24 -8.10 -28.46
C GLN A 72 -41.26 -8.09 -29.98
N ASP A 73 -40.10 -8.14 -30.61
CA ASP A 73 -39.98 -8.22 -32.06
C ASP A 73 -40.47 -9.55 -32.61
N ALA A 74 -40.39 -10.64 -31.86
CA ALA A 74 -40.84 -11.95 -32.24
C ALA A 74 -42.34 -12.11 -32.21
N LEU A 75 -43.01 -11.21 -31.55
CA LEU A 75 -44.47 -11.17 -31.49
C LEU A 75 -45.05 -10.40 -32.68
#